data_37237caaa3d603f88c60a8c7a1bfe88a
#
_entry.id   37237caaa3d603f88c60a8c7a1bfe88a
#
_cell.length_a   1.000
_cell.length_b   1.000
_cell.length_c   1.000
_cell.angle_alpha   90.00
_cell.angle_beta   90.00
_cell.angle_gamma   90.00
#
_symmetry.space_group_name_H-M   'P 1'
#
loop_
_entity.id
_entity.type
_entity.pdbx_description
1 polymer ?
#
loop_
_entity_poly.entity_id
_entity_poly.type
_entity_poly.pdbx_seq_one_letter_code
_entity_poly.pdbx_strand_id
1 'polypeptide(L)'
;MKIIIFGSTGMLGRYVYNILKKNHIIYKINRDKFNILNDKWSKLKKLLNKYNNIDVIINCAGIIPQKYNNDKYREYIRINTLFPHKLEMICGENIKLIHITTDCVFNGNKGGYNENDIHNETNIYGISKSLGELEESCVIRTSIIGEELCNKKSLLEWVKLNKNNEIKGFTNHLWNGITCLELSNIIEYIIINNKYWKGVKHIFSPNIISKYKLCNYINNIYNLNIKINKFETKKKVYKNLDSIYELNYNINDIETQIKNLKNFNLLGIYSNNSNNNH
;
A
#
# COMPACT_ATOMS: atom_id res chain seq x y z
N MET A 1 -1.02 -13.37 17.81
CA MET A 1 -2.32 -13.24 17.16
C MET A 1 -2.36 -14.09 15.89
N LYS A 2 -3.56 -14.47 15.43
CA LYS A 2 -3.81 -15.13 14.13
C LYS A 2 -4.30 -14.10 13.12
N ILE A 3 -3.56 -13.90 12.07
CA ILE A 3 -3.78 -12.80 11.11
C ILE A 3 -3.96 -13.37 9.70
N ILE A 4 -4.99 -12.92 9.00
CA ILE A 4 -5.17 -13.20 7.58
C ILE A 4 -4.70 -12.00 6.76
N ILE A 5 -3.91 -12.25 5.71
CA ILE A 5 -3.47 -11.21 4.76
C ILE A 5 -4.02 -11.53 3.37
N PHE A 6 -4.90 -10.68 2.87
CA PHE A 6 -5.29 -10.66 1.46
C PHE A 6 -4.30 -9.83 0.65
N GLY A 7 -3.98 -10.28 -0.57
CA GLY A 7 -2.98 -9.61 -1.41
C GLY A 7 -1.54 -9.81 -0.94
N SER A 8 -1.26 -10.87 -0.19
CA SER A 8 0.06 -11.19 0.40
C SER A 8 1.20 -11.37 -0.62
N THR A 9 0.89 -11.53 -1.90
CA THR A 9 1.88 -11.64 -2.99
C THR A 9 2.13 -10.30 -3.69
N GLY A 10 1.34 -9.26 -3.38
CA GLY A 10 1.51 -7.90 -3.88
C GLY A 10 2.69 -7.17 -3.25
N MET A 11 3.00 -5.97 -3.76
CA MET A 11 4.10 -5.14 -3.26
C MET A 11 4.01 -4.96 -1.74
N LEU A 12 2.97 -4.33 -1.23
CA LEU A 12 2.80 -4.11 0.21
C LEU A 12 2.63 -5.42 1.00
N GLY A 13 1.77 -6.33 0.54
CA GLY A 13 1.44 -7.54 1.29
C GLY A 13 2.63 -8.44 1.61
N ARG A 14 3.70 -8.39 0.79
CA ARG A 14 4.95 -9.11 1.07
C ARG A 14 5.70 -8.52 2.25
N TYR A 15 5.79 -7.19 2.35
CA TYR A 15 6.41 -6.53 3.50
C TYR A 15 5.61 -6.78 4.77
N VAL A 16 4.29 -6.60 4.72
CA VAL A 16 3.38 -6.90 5.84
C VAL A 16 3.57 -8.34 6.32
N TYR A 17 3.58 -9.31 5.40
CA TYR A 17 3.85 -10.71 5.76
C TYR A 17 5.20 -10.89 6.44
N ASN A 18 6.27 -10.31 5.87
CA ASN A 18 7.63 -10.51 6.39
C ASN A 18 7.87 -9.87 7.76
N ILE A 19 7.22 -8.76 8.04
CA ILE A 19 7.28 -8.12 9.36
C ILE A 19 6.46 -8.95 10.36
N LEU A 20 5.18 -9.21 10.06
CA LEU A 20 4.26 -9.80 11.03
C LEU A 20 4.53 -11.28 11.33
N LYS A 21 5.11 -12.06 10.41
CA LYS A 21 5.39 -13.49 10.62
C LYS A 21 6.38 -13.76 11.75
N LYS A 22 7.12 -12.76 12.21
CA LYS A 22 8.08 -12.89 13.32
C LYS A 22 7.37 -13.14 14.65
N ASN A 23 6.19 -12.50 14.84
CA ASN A 23 5.50 -12.44 16.12
C ASN A 23 4.07 -13.00 16.07
N HIS A 24 3.56 -13.37 14.88
CA HIS A 24 2.17 -13.73 14.67
C HIS A 24 2.02 -14.97 13.77
N ILE A 25 0.90 -15.66 13.91
CA ILE A 25 0.51 -16.75 13.00
C ILE A 25 -0.19 -16.14 11.79
N ILE A 26 0.40 -16.29 10.60
CA ILE A 26 -0.07 -15.63 9.39
C ILE A 26 -0.67 -16.61 8.39
N TYR A 27 -1.90 -16.34 7.98
CA TYR A 27 -2.59 -17.04 6.90
C TYR A 27 -2.61 -16.16 5.63
N LYS A 28 -1.86 -16.58 4.61
CA LYS A 28 -1.84 -15.89 3.32
C LYS A 28 -3.00 -16.37 2.45
N ILE A 29 -3.82 -15.43 1.99
CA ILE A 29 -4.87 -15.69 1.00
C ILE A 29 -4.44 -15.09 -0.33
N ASN A 30 -4.06 -15.95 -1.26
CA ASN A 30 -3.72 -15.62 -2.65
C ASN A 30 -4.90 -15.96 -3.58
N ARG A 31 -4.71 -15.72 -4.90
CA ARG A 31 -5.75 -15.97 -5.91
C ARG A 31 -6.17 -17.43 -6.04
N ASP A 32 -5.28 -18.37 -5.73
CA ASP A 32 -5.60 -19.81 -5.83
C ASP A 32 -6.57 -20.23 -4.73
N LYS A 33 -6.45 -19.62 -3.54
CA LYS A 33 -7.38 -19.87 -2.42
C LYS A 33 -8.69 -19.12 -2.60
N PHE A 34 -8.63 -17.86 -3.00
CA PHE A 34 -9.79 -17.00 -3.25
C PHE A 34 -9.49 -15.97 -4.34
N ASN A 35 -10.13 -16.14 -5.51
CA ASN A 35 -10.07 -15.18 -6.60
C ASN A 35 -11.20 -14.16 -6.46
N ILE A 36 -10.85 -12.94 -6.04
CA ILE A 36 -11.82 -11.86 -5.79
C ILE A 36 -12.67 -11.58 -7.04
N LEU A 37 -12.10 -11.71 -8.24
CA LEU A 37 -12.84 -11.47 -9.50
C LEU A 37 -13.88 -12.53 -9.80
N ASN A 38 -13.54 -13.79 -9.61
CA ASN A 38 -14.29 -14.90 -10.17
C ASN A 38 -15.09 -15.69 -9.13
N ASP A 39 -14.61 -15.75 -7.89
CA ASP A 39 -15.24 -16.56 -6.84
C ASP A 39 -16.50 -15.89 -6.28
N LYS A 40 -17.48 -16.71 -5.90
CA LYS A 40 -18.68 -16.25 -5.19
C LYS A 40 -18.34 -15.83 -3.77
N TRP A 41 -19.02 -14.80 -3.25
CA TRP A 41 -18.83 -14.31 -1.87
C TRP A 41 -19.11 -15.37 -0.80
N SER A 42 -19.98 -16.34 -1.09
CA SER A 42 -20.21 -17.50 -0.21
C SER A 42 -18.95 -18.35 0.00
N LYS A 43 -18.06 -18.45 -1.02
CA LYS A 43 -16.76 -19.12 -0.90
C LYS A 43 -15.85 -18.36 0.06
N LEU A 44 -15.87 -17.02 0.05
CA LEU A 44 -15.10 -16.19 1.00
C LEU A 44 -15.50 -16.50 2.44
N LYS A 45 -16.81 -16.47 2.76
CA LYS A 45 -17.31 -16.80 4.09
C LYS A 45 -16.91 -18.23 4.52
N LYS A 46 -17.08 -19.21 3.63
CA LYS A 46 -16.65 -20.60 3.91
C LYS A 46 -15.14 -20.73 4.12
N LEU A 47 -14.34 -19.95 3.36
CA LEU A 47 -12.89 -19.93 3.52
C LEU A 47 -12.49 -19.37 4.88
N LEU A 48 -13.04 -18.24 5.27
CA LEU A 48 -12.72 -17.58 6.56
C LEU A 48 -13.15 -18.45 7.75
N ASN A 49 -14.28 -19.13 7.66
CA ASN A 49 -14.74 -20.05 8.70
C ASN A 49 -13.84 -21.30 8.90
N LYS A 50 -12.93 -21.59 7.96
CA LYS A 50 -11.92 -22.66 8.15
C LYS A 50 -10.80 -22.25 9.13
N TYR A 51 -10.62 -20.95 9.33
CA TYR A 51 -9.61 -20.42 10.23
C TYR A 51 -10.26 -20.05 11.57
N ASN A 52 -10.03 -20.87 12.58
CA ASN A 52 -10.61 -20.61 13.91
C ASN A 52 -9.86 -19.50 14.64
N ASN A 53 -10.63 -18.62 15.28
CA ASN A 53 -10.12 -17.55 16.15
C ASN A 53 -9.16 -16.61 15.42
N ILE A 54 -9.61 -16.02 14.32
CA ILE A 54 -8.87 -14.95 13.64
C ILE A 54 -9.04 -13.64 14.42
N ASP A 55 -7.91 -13.02 14.75
CA ASP A 55 -7.89 -11.74 15.48
C ASP A 55 -7.95 -10.55 14.52
N VAL A 56 -7.21 -10.65 13.38
CA VAL A 56 -7.04 -9.53 12.45
C VAL A 56 -7.11 -10.00 11.00
N ILE A 57 -7.76 -9.22 10.16
CA ILE A 57 -7.68 -9.32 8.70
C ILE A 57 -7.01 -8.06 8.16
N ILE A 58 -6.01 -8.22 7.28
CA ILE A 58 -5.34 -7.11 6.59
C ILE A 58 -5.63 -7.22 5.10
N ASN A 59 -6.26 -6.19 4.56
CA ASN A 59 -6.57 -6.11 3.15
C ASN A 59 -5.55 -5.25 2.39
N CYS A 60 -4.52 -5.89 1.83
CA CYS A 60 -3.56 -5.31 0.89
C CYS A 60 -3.93 -5.59 -0.58
N ALA A 61 -5.08 -6.22 -0.85
CA ALA A 61 -5.52 -6.51 -2.20
C ALA A 61 -6.11 -5.25 -2.85
N GLY A 62 -5.72 -5.00 -4.08
CA GLY A 62 -6.23 -3.92 -4.91
C GLY A 62 -5.69 -4.03 -6.34
N ILE A 63 -6.36 -3.37 -7.27
CA ILE A 63 -5.84 -3.20 -8.63
C ILE A 63 -5.54 -1.73 -8.90
N ILE A 64 -4.54 -1.51 -9.72
CA ILE A 64 -3.97 -0.19 -10.02
C ILE A 64 -3.85 0.00 -11.53
N PRO A 65 -3.87 1.26 -12.05
CA PRO A 65 -3.84 1.54 -13.49
C PRO A 65 -2.63 0.96 -14.22
N GLN A 66 -1.48 0.85 -13.56
CA GLN A 66 -0.26 0.30 -14.15
C GLN A 66 -0.36 -1.20 -14.50
N LYS A 67 -1.35 -1.90 -13.94
CA LYS A 67 -1.57 -3.34 -14.16
C LYS A 67 -2.88 -3.68 -14.86
N TYR A 68 -3.82 -2.74 -14.90
CA TYR A 68 -5.16 -2.91 -15.48
C TYR A 68 -5.53 -1.69 -16.31
N ASN A 69 -6.08 -1.90 -17.51
CA ASN A 69 -6.58 -0.82 -18.33
C ASN A 69 -7.79 -0.13 -17.66
N ASN A 70 -7.99 1.14 -17.98
CA ASN A 70 -9.09 1.93 -17.43
C ASN A 70 -10.50 1.48 -17.89
N ASP A 71 -10.60 0.64 -18.91
CA ASP A 71 -11.84 0.02 -19.40
C ASP A 71 -12.34 -1.14 -18.55
N LYS A 72 -11.54 -1.62 -17.60
CA LYS A 72 -11.85 -2.72 -16.68
C LYS A 72 -12.71 -2.28 -15.48
N TYR A 73 -13.79 -1.52 -15.71
CA TYR A 73 -14.63 -0.97 -14.64
C TYR A 73 -15.15 -2.01 -13.65
N ARG A 74 -15.59 -3.17 -14.14
CA ARG A 74 -16.13 -4.24 -13.29
C ARG A 74 -15.09 -4.77 -12.32
N GLU A 75 -13.87 -4.95 -12.78
CA GLU A 75 -12.76 -5.44 -11.97
C GLU A 75 -12.39 -4.41 -10.90
N TYR A 76 -12.33 -3.12 -11.26
CA TYR A 76 -12.07 -2.05 -10.30
C TYR A 76 -13.11 -2.01 -9.20
N ILE A 77 -14.39 -1.96 -9.56
CA ILE A 77 -15.50 -1.94 -8.58
C ILE A 77 -15.50 -3.21 -7.74
N ARG A 78 -15.30 -4.39 -8.33
CA ARG A 78 -15.35 -5.64 -7.58
C ARG A 78 -14.22 -5.78 -6.57
N ILE A 79 -12.98 -5.37 -6.94
CA ILE A 79 -11.80 -5.56 -6.09
C ILE A 79 -11.61 -4.38 -5.14
N ASN A 80 -11.70 -3.15 -5.65
CA ASN A 80 -11.36 -1.97 -4.85
C ASN A 80 -12.53 -1.46 -4.01
N THR A 81 -13.79 -1.77 -4.39
CA THR A 81 -15.00 -1.31 -3.71
C THR A 81 -15.71 -2.45 -2.97
N LEU A 82 -16.26 -3.42 -3.71
CA LEU A 82 -17.13 -4.43 -3.12
C LEU A 82 -16.41 -5.39 -2.17
N PHE A 83 -15.16 -5.73 -2.47
CA PHE A 83 -14.41 -6.66 -1.63
C PHE A 83 -14.10 -6.14 -0.23
N PRO A 84 -13.60 -4.89 -0.03
CA PRO A 84 -13.44 -4.33 1.30
C PRO A 84 -14.73 -4.35 2.12
N HIS A 85 -15.85 -3.90 1.55
CA HIS A 85 -17.15 -3.93 2.25
C HIS A 85 -17.60 -5.35 2.60
N LYS A 86 -17.33 -6.34 1.73
CA LYS A 86 -17.63 -7.75 2.06
C LYS A 86 -16.76 -8.28 3.18
N LEU A 87 -15.50 -7.86 3.26
CA LEU A 87 -14.65 -8.19 4.41
C LEU A 87 -15.19 -7.57 5.70
N GLU A 88 -15.52 -6.29 5.69
CA GLU A 88 -16.07 -5.59 6.85
C GLU A 88 -17.33 -6.28 7.39
N MET A 89 -18.28 -6.59 6.49
CA MET A 89 -19.50 -7.33 6.86
C MET A 89 -19.21 -8.72 7.48
N ILE A 90 -18.16 -9.41 7.04
CA ILE A 90 -17.79 -10.73 7.58
C ILE A 90 -17.05 -10.61 8.91
N CYS A 91 -16.22 -9.60 9.05
CA CYS A 91 -15.47 -9.34 10.28
C CYS A 91 -16.40 -8.98 11.44
N GLY A 92 -17.45 -8.18 11.18
CA GLY A 92 -18.31 -7.65 12.22
C GLY A 92 -17.49 -6.97 13.33
N GLU A 93 -17.89 -7.13 14.57
CA GLU A 93 -17.19 -6.57 15.73
C GLU A 93 -16.06 -7.46 16.25
N ASN A 94 -16.06 -8.75 15.85
CA ASN A 94 -15.19 -9.76 16.46
C ASN A 94 -13.78 -9.80 15.86
N ILE A 95 -13.62 -9.39 14.58
CA ILE A 95 -12.36 -9.45 13.87
C ILE A 95 -11.94 -8.03 13.48
N LYS A 96 -10.74 -7.61 13.86
CA LYS A 96 -10.22 -6.29 13.45
C LYS A 96 -9.84 -6.32 11.96
N LEU A 97 -10.37 -5.36 11.19
CA LEU A 97 -10.03 -5.20 9.77
C LEU A 97 -9.16 -3.96 9.58
N ILE A 98 -7.99 -4.16 8.96
CA ILE A 98 -7.13 -3.08 8.46
C ILE A 98 -7.22 -3.07 6.94
N HIS A 99 -7.69 -1.97 6.37
CA HIS A 99 -7.80 -1.78 4.92
C HIS A 99 -6.90 -0.66 4.42
N ILE A 100 -6.19 -0.91 3.30
CA ILE A 100 -5.27 0.06 2.71
C ILE A 100 -5.93 0.72 1.49
N THR A 101 -6.02 2.05 1.54
CA THR A 101 -6.51 2.90 0.44
C THR A 101 -5.41 3.86 -0.04
N THR A 102 -5.74 4.88 -0.83
CA THR A 102 -4.77 5.65 -1.60
C THR A 102 -5.05 7.16 -1.60
N ASP A 103 -3.97 7.97 -1.67
CA ASP A 103 -4.01 9.40 -1.99
C ASP A 103 -4.64 9.70 -3.36
N CYS A 104 -4.74 8.71 -4.23
CA CYS A 104 -5.31 8.85 -5.57
C CYS A 104 -6.85 9.01 -5.59
N VAL A 105 -7.50 9.09 -4.44
CA VAL A 105 -8.88 9.61 -4.33
C VAL A 105 -8.94 11.12 -4.57
N PHE A 106 -7.80 11.80 -4.50
CA PHE A 106 -7.64 13.23 -4.77
C PHE A 106 -6.98 13.47 -6.14
N ASN A 107 -7.40 14.52 -6.85
CA ASN A 107 -6.88 14.86 -8.18
C ASN A 107 -5.51 15.57 -8.17
N GLY A 108 -5.03 16.02 -7.02
CA GLY A 108 -3.74 16.66 -6.85
C GLY A 108 -3.70 18.16 -7.20
N ASN A 109 -4.83 18.85 -7.29
CA ASN A 109 -4.85 20.28 -7.60
C ASN A 109 -4.56 21.16 -6.36
N LYS A 110 -4.93 20.71 -5.15
CA LYS A 110 -4.83 21.45 -3.89
C LYS A 110 -3.52 21.20 -3.15
N GLY A 111 -3.19 19.92 -2.90
CA GLY A 111 -2.15 19.51 -1.94
C GLY A 111 -2.58 19.67 -0.48
N GLY A 112 -1.82 19.08 0.44
CA GLY A 112 -2.15 19.13 1.87
C GLY A 112 -3.56 18.60 2.17
N TYR A 113 -3.94 17.51 1.52
CA TYR A 113 -5.26 16.91 1.72
C TYR A 113 -5.34 16.23 3.08
N ASN A 114 -6.36 16.55 3.86
CA ASN A 114 -6.69 15.88 5.11
C ASN A 114 -7.94 15.00 4.99
N GLU A 115 -8.33 14.33 6.06
CA GLU A 115 -9.44 13.37 6.05
C GLU A 115 -10.81 13.98 5.76
N ASN A 116 -10.99 15.29 6.00
CA ASN A 116 -12.23 16.02 5.73
C ASN A 116 -12.32 16.51 4.29
N ASP A 117 -11.26 16.40 3.49
CA ASP A 117 -11.29 16.86 2.10
C ASP A 117 -12.15 15.96 1.22
N ILE A 118 -12.96 16.59 0.36
CA ILE A 118 -13.82 15.90 -0.58
C ILE A 118 -12.97 15.17 -1.63
N HIS A 119 -13.28 13.89 -1.88
CA HIS A 119 -12.69 13.11 -2.95
C HIS A 119 -13.10 13.70 -4.31
N ASN A 120 -12.14 14.02 -5.15
CA ASN A 120 -12.36 14.75 -6.38
C ASN A 120 -11.62 14.17 -7.60
N GLU A 121 -11.09 12.95 -7.48
CA GLU A 121 -10.54 12.24 -8.62
C GLU A 121 -11.66 11.65 -9.49
N THR A 122 -11.50 11.70 -10.81
CA THR A 122 -12.53 11.30 -11.78
C THR A 122 -12.22 10.01 -12.53
N ASN A 123 -10.99 9.50 -12.42
CA ASN A 123 -10.67 8.22 -13.04
C ASN A 123 -11.20 7.04 -12.21
N ILE A 124 -11.45 5.92 -12.90
CA ILE A 124 -12.07 4.73 -12.29
C ILE A 124 -11.28 4.18 -11.09
N TYR A 125 -9.95 4.31 -11.09
CA TYR A 125 -9.12 3.87 -9.97
C TYR A 125 -9.42 4.68 -8.71
N GLY A 126 -9.32 6.02 -8.80
CA GLY A 126 -9.61 6.92 -7.69
C GLY A 126 -11.04 6.75 -7.17
N ILE A 127 -12.03 6.72 -8.09
CA ILE A 127 -13.45 6.50 -7.74
C ILE A 127 -13.63 5.15 -7.03
N SER A 128 -13.09 4.06 -7.58
CA SER A 128 -13.27 2.73 -6.99
C SER A 128 -12.62 2.59 -5.61
N LYS A 129 -11.48 3.25 -5.38
CA LYS A 129 -10.80 3.27 -4.08
C LYS A 129 -11.56 4.15 -3.08
N SER A 130 -12.07 5.29 -3.52
CA SER A 130 -12.93 6.17 -2.71
C SER A 130 -14.18 5.43 -2.20
N LEU A 131 -14.89 4.77 -3.10
CA LEU A 131 -16.08 3.96 -2.76
C LEU A 131 -15.76 2.71 -1.93
N GLY A 132 -14.51 2.31 -1.84
CA GLY A 132 -14.05 1.15 -1.05
C GLY A 132 -13.55 1.51 0.33
N GLU A 133 -13.56 2.77 0.73
CA GLU A 133 -13.23 3.17 2.10
C GLU A 133 -14.34 2.81 3.06
N LEU A 134 -13.97 2.36 4.25
CA LEU A 134 -14.86 1.75 5.23
C LEU A 134 -15.04 2.68 6.42
N GLU A 135 -16.21 2.66 7.04
CA GLU A 135 -16.53 3.52 8.18
C GLU A 135 -16.27 2.84 9.52
N GLU A 136 -16.50 1.53 9.62
CA GLU A 136 -16.41 0.78 10.89
C GLU A 136 -15.07 0.05 11.08
N SER A 137 -14.19 0.10 10.10
CA SER A 137 -12.89 -0.57 10.09
C SER A 137 -11.72 0.41 10.11
N CYS A 138 -10.52 -0.08 10.46
CA CYS A 138 -9.30 0.71 10.44
C CYS A 138 -8.81 0.88 8.98
N VAL A 139 -9.04 2.05 8.41
CA VAL A 139 -8.64 2.37 7.03
C VAL A 139 -7.42 3.29 7.03
N ILE A 140 -6.38 2.88 6.32
CA ILE A 140 -5.15 3.66 6.13
C ILE A 140 -5.15 4.23 4.71
N ARG A 141 -5.27 5.55 4.59
CA ARG A 141 -5.09 6.26 3.31
C ARG A 141 -3.64 6.74 3.21
N THR A 142 -2.96 6.33 2.15
CA THR A 142 -1.53 6.61 1.98
C THR A 142 -1.12 6.52 0.50
N SER A 143 0.13 6.87 0.22
CA SER A 143 0.80 6.59 -1.05
C SER A 143 2.07 5.83 -0.79
N ILE A 144 2.33 4.74 -1.50
CA ILE A 144 3.40 3.81 -1.14
C ILE A 144 4.42 3.61 -2.25
N ILE A 145 5.67 3.40 -1.83
CA ILE A 145 6.74 2.89 -2.70
C ILE A 145 7.37 1.63 -2.08
N GLY A 146 7.81 0.72 -2.92
CA GLY A 146 8.47 -0.51 -2.48
C GLY A 146 9.03 -1.30 -3.65
N GLU A 147 9.87 -2.28 -3.35
CA GLU A 147 10.39 -3.21 -4.34
C GLU A 147 9.31 -4.20 -4.76
N GLU A 148 9.26 -4.51 -6.04
CA GLU A 148 8.39 -5.54 -6.61
C GLU A 148 9.21 -6.72 -7.12
N LEU A 149 8.91 -7.92 -6.63
CA LEU A 149 9.53 -9.14 -7.14
C LEU A 149 8.99 -9.53 -8.52
N CYS A 150 7.72 -9.18 -8.79
CA CYS A 150 7.04 -9.46 -10.05
C CYS A 150 6.46 -8.17 -10.62
N ASN A 151 6.38 -8.10 -11.96
CA ASN A 151 5.81 -7.01 -12.77
C ASN A 151 6.60 -5.70 -12.80
N LYS A 152 7.39 -5.34 -11.81
CA LYS A 152 8.32 -4.19 -11.76
C LYS A 152 7.77 -2.90 -12.39
N LYS A 153 6.53 -2.51 -12.02
CA LYS A 153 5.82 -1.34 -12.57
C LYS A 153 5.73 -0.16 -11.60
N SER A 154 6.21 -0.33 -10.36
CA SER A 154 6.24 0.75 -9.37
C SER A 154 7.28 1.82 -9.73
N LEU A 155 7.13 3.02 -9.14
CA LEU A 155 8.08 4.11 -9.35
C LEU A 155 9.52 3.70 -9.00
N LEU A 156 9.71 3.00 -7.89
CA LEU A 156 11.03 2.53 -7.47
C LEU A 156 11.64 1.59 -8.52
N GLU A 157 10.87 0.63 -9.02
CA GLU A 157 11.35 -0.29 -10.04
C GLU A 157 11.62 0.42 -11.37
N TRP A 158 10.76 1.38 -11.75
CA TRP A 158 10.99 2.19 -12.94
C TRP A 158 12.29 2.97 -12.85
N VAL A 159 12.59 3.59 -11.71
CA VAL A 159 13.88 4.28 -11.50
C VAL A 159 15.04 3.28 -11.60
N LYS A 160 14.95 2.12 -10.94
CA LYS A 160 16.00 1.08 -11.01
C LYS A 160 16.27 0.57 -12.43
N LEU A 161 15.22 0.43 -13.24
CA LEU A 161 15.34 0.01 -14.66
C LEU A 161 16.04 1.06 -15.54
N ASN A 162 16.10 2.32 -15.11
CA ASN A 162 16.79 3.39 -15.82
C ASN A 162 18.26 3.58 -15.35
N LYS A 163 18.87 2.58 -14.73
CA LYS A 163 20.29 2.60 -14.35
C LYS A 163 21.17 2.96 -15.55
N ASN A 164 22.13 3.88 -15.34
CA ASN A 164 23.05 4.43 -16.34
C ASN A 164 22.36 5.21 -17.50
N ASN A 165 21.11 5.57 -17.36
CA ASN A 165 20.36 6.33 -18.37
C ASN A 165 20.09 7.77 -17.88
N GLU A 166 19.37 8.52 -18.72
CA GLU A 166 18.90 9.86 -18.41
C GLU A 166 17.37 9.86 -18.28
N ILE A 167 16.84 10.50 -17.23
CA ILE A 167 15.40 10.61 -16.99
C ILE A 167 14.99 12.04 -16.65
N LYS A 168 13.70 12.37 -16.83
CA LYS A 168 13.09 13.61 -16.34
C LYS A 168 12.54 13.41 -14.93
N GLY A 169 12.97 14.25 -13.99
CA GLY A 169 12.42 14.32 -12.63
C GLY A 169 11.48 15.52 -12.50
N PHE A 170 10.21 15.28 -12.14
CA PHE A 170 9.21 16.34 -12.07
C PHE A 170 9.38 17.16 -10.79
N THR A 171 9.63 18.47 -10.97
CA THR A 171 9.85 19.41 -9.86
C THR A 171 8.55 19.91 -9.23
N ASN A 172 7.47 19.94 -9.99
CA ASN A 172 6.14 20.42 -9.61
C ASN A 172 5.11 19.30 -9.35
N HIS A 173 5.58 18.08 -9.10
CA HIS A 173 4.78 16.97 -8.58
C HIS A 173 5.19 16.69 -7.15
N LEU A 174 4.38 17.13 -6.18
CA LEU A 174 4.67 17.00 -4.75
C LEU A 174 4.03 15.75 -4.17
N TRP A 175 4.74 15.14 -3.23
CA TRP A 175 4.39 13.86 -2.63
C TRP A 175 5.05 13.71 -1.25
N ASN A 176 4.38 13.05 -0.32
CA ASN A 176 4.90 12.67 0.98
C ASN A 176 4.48 11.25 1.40
N GLY A 177 4.35 10.35 0.44
CA GLY A 177 4.02 8.96 0.75
C GLY A 177 5.12 8.24 1.53
N ILE A 178 4.93 6.96 1.79
CA ILE A 178 5.71 6.13 2.72
C ILE A 178 6.25 4.89 2.01
N THR A 179 7.31 4.27 2.54
CA THR A 179 7.75 2.97 2.03
C THR A 179 6.86 1.83 2.52
N CYS A 180 6.76 0.76 1.73
CA CYS A 180 6.04 -0.44 2.14
C CYS A 180 6.59 -1.06 3.43
N LEU A 181 7.89 -0.92 3.67
CA LEU A 181 8.54 -1.40 4.90
C LEU A 181 8.06 -0.60 6.11
N GLU A 182 8.11 0.73 6.03
CA GLU A 182 7.70 1.61 7.13
C GLU A 182 6.20 1.44 7.43
N LEU A 183 5.36 1.38 6.38
CA LEU A 183 3.93 1.11 6.57
C LEU A 183 3.69 -0.24 7.25
N SER A 184 4.49 -1.26 6.94
CA SER A 184 4.36 -2.58 7.58
C SER A 184 4.72 -2.54 9.06
N ASN A 185 5.73 -1.75 9.44
CA ASN A 185 6.09 -1.52 10.85
C ASN A 185 4.98 -0.76 11.59
N ILE A 186 4.35 0.22 10.94
CA ILE A 186 3.20 0.94 11.51
C ILE A 186 2.00 0.00 11.70
N ILE A 187 1.72 -0.88 10.74
CA ILE A 187 0.67 -1.88 10.86
C ILE A 187 0.94 -2.82 12.04
N GLU A 188 2.19 -3.28 12.22
CA GLU A 188 2.58 -4.09 13.38
C GLU A 188 2.39 -3.30 14.69
N TYR A 189 2.80 -2.03 14.73
CA TYR A 189 2.59 -1.15 15.87
C TYR A 189 1.11 -1.00 16.25
N ILE A 190 0.22 -0.80 15.26
CA ILE A 190 -1.23 -0.71 15.48
C ILE A 190 -1.75 -2.00 16.11
N ILE A 191 -1.31 -3.15 15.61
CA ILE A 191 -1.74 -4.47 16.08
C ILE A 191 -1.26 -4.76 17.51
N ILE A 192 0.03 -4.59 17.77
CA ILE A 192 0.64 -4.93 19.06
C ILE A 192 0.12 -4.02 20.18
N ASN A 193 -0.06 -2.74 19.87
CA ASN A 193 -0.49 -1.74 20.86
C ASN A 193 -2.02 -1.54 20.90
N ASN A 194 -2.78 -2.34 20.15
CA ASN A 194 -4.25 -2.24 20.05
C ASN A 194 -4.72 -0.81 19.70
N LYS A 195 -4.02 -0.14 18.74
CA LYS A 195 -4.27 1.25 18.34
C LYS A 195 -5.19 1.34 17.12
N TYR A 196 -6.17 0.47 17.02
CA TYR A 196 -7.17 0.51 15.94
C TYR A 196 -8.09 1.75 16.10
N TRP A 197 -8.58 2.20 14.95
CA TRP A 197 -9.61 3.25 14.87
C TRP A 197 -10.70 2.83 13.91
N LYS A 198 -11.79 3.57 13.86
CA LYS A 198 -12.85 3.45 12.87
C LYS A 198 -12.71 4.56 11.83
N GLY A 199 -13.01 4.25 10.57
CA GLY A 199 -12.89 5.18 9.46
C GLY A 199 -11.47 5.37 8.96
N VAL A 200 -11.24 6.46 8.23
CA VAL A 200 -9.99 6.74 7.52
C VAL A 200 -9.05 7.59 8.35
N LYS A 201 -7.77 7.21 8.40
CA LYS A 201 -6.66 8.11 8.79
C LYS A 201 -5.59 8.13 7.72
N HIS A 202 -4.96 9.28 7.55
CA HIS A 202 -3.81 9.44 6.67
C HIS A 202 -2.52 8.98 7.35
N ILE A 203 -1.69 8.23 6.62
CA ILE A 203 -0.34 7.87 7.04
C ILE A 203 0.64 8.25 5.93
N PHE A 204 1.62 9.09 6.25
CA PHE A 204 2.53 9.70 5.29
C PHE A 204 3.87 10.06 5.94
N SER A 205 4.89 10.31 5.13
CA SER A 205 6.20 10.81 5.60
C SER A 205 6.10 12.27 6.03
N PRO A 206 6.87 12.71 7.04
CA PRO A 206 6.82 14.08 7.55
C PRO A 206 7.26 15.13 6.52
N ASN A 207 8.04 14.71 5.50
CA ASN A 207 8.56 15.64 4.50
C ASN A 207 7.76 15.58 3.19
N ILE A 208 7.35 16.76 2.70
CA ILE A 208 6.85 16.91 1.34
C ILE A 208 8.03 17.07 0.40
N ILE A 209 8.13 16.22 -0.61
CA ILE A 209 9.20 16.27 -1.62
C ILE A 209 8.63 16.22 -3.04
N SER A 210 9.39 16.73 -4.01
CA SER A 210 9.05 16.57 -5.42
C SER A 210 9.42 15.17 -5.92
N LYS A 211 8.80 14.71 -7.00
CA LYS A 211 9.20 13.48 -7.69
C LYS A 211 10.64 13.53 -8.19
N TYR A 212 11.14 14.72 -8.55
CA TYR A 212 12.57 14.94 -8.84
C TYR A 212 13.44 14.55 -7.64
N LYS A 213 13.12 15.08 -6.45
CA LYS A 213 13.89 14.79 -5.22
C LYS A 213 13.79 13.31 -4.83
N LEU A 214 12.61 12.72 -4.96
CA LEU A 214 12.42 11.28 -4.70
C LEU A 214 13.27 10.41 -5.62
N CYS A 215 13.31 10.70 -6.94
CA CYS A 215 14.17 9.98 -7.87
C CYS A 215 15.66 10.13 -7.54
N ASN A 216 16.10 11.32 -7.09
CA ASN A 216 17.48 11.53 -6.65
C ASN A 216 17.82 10.70 -5.40
N TYR A 217 16.94 10.63 -4.41
CA TYR A 217 17.16 9.77 -3.24
C TYR A 217 17.32 8.30 -3.65
N ILE A 218 16.43 7.80 -4.52
CA ILE A 218 16.51 6.42 -5.03
C ILE A 218 17.81 6.21 -5.79
N ASN A 219 18.17 7.13 -6.70
CA ASN A 219 19.40 7.06 -7.49
C ASN A 219 20.65 6.94 -6.61
N ASN A 220 20.76 7.83 -5.62
CA ASN A 220 21.92 7.88 -4.73
C ASN A 220 21.99 6.65 -3.81
N ILE A 221 20.86 6.30 -3.18
CA ILE A 221 20.81 5.19 -2.23
C ILE A 221 21.07 3.85 -2.92
N TYR A 222 20.54 3.64 -4.13
CA TYR A 222 20.70 2.39 -4.88
C TYR A 222 21.94 2.38 -5.80
N ASN A 223 22.73 3.48 -5.85
CA ASN A 223 23.91 3.62 -6.71
C ASN A 223 23.62 3.32 -8.19
N LEU A 224 22.63 4.02 -8.76
CA LEU A 224 22.12 3.70 -10.10
C LEU A 224 22.82 4.48 -11.22
N ASN A 225 23.59 5.52 -10.91
CA ASN A 225 24.29 6.38 -11.89
C ASN A 225 23.33 6.95 -12.97
N ILE A 226 22.16 7.44 -12.53
CA ILE A 226 21.16 8.04 -13.42
C ILE A 226 21.39 9.55 -13.48
N LYS A 227 21.40 10.12 -14.67
CA LYS A 227 21.32 11.58 -14.86
C LYS A 227 19.86 12.02 -14.78
N ILE A 228 19.47 12.74 -13.73
CA ILE A 228 18.11 13.18 -13.51
C ILE A 228 17.98 14.67 -13.84
N ASN A 229 17.31 14.99 -14.93
CA ASN A 229 17.07 16.38 -15.33
C ASN A 229 15.80 16.93 -14.69
N LYS A 230 15.90 18.14 -14.16
CA LYS A 230 14.73 18.86 -13.68
C LYS A 230 13.75 19.10 -14.83
N PHE A 231 12.50 18.80 -14.59
CA PHE A 231 11.44 19.00 -15.56
C PHE A 231 10.18 19.51 -14.86
N GLU A 232 9.63 20.60 -15.38
CA GLU A 232 8.36 21.15 -14.91
C GLU A 232 7.26 20.80 -15.92
N THR A 233 6.24 20.08 -15.46
CA THR A 233 5.09 19.72 -16.30
C THR A 233 4.12 20.92 -16.40
N LYS A 234 3.34 20.98 -17.48
CA LYS A 234 2.29 22.01 -17.64
C LYS A 234 1.25 21.97 -16.51
N LYS A 235 0.88 20.76 -16.05
CA LYS A 235 -0.04 20.56 -14.93
C LYS A 235 0.75 20.25 -13.67
N LYS A 236 0.60 21.07 -12.64
CA LYS A 236 1.10 20.78 -11.28
C LYS A 236 0.29 19.64 -10.67
N VAL A 237 0.92 18.80 -9.86
CA VAL A 237 0.26 17.71 -9.16
C VAL A 237 0.75 17.65 -7.72
N TYR A 238 -0.10 18.02 -6.79
CA TYR A 238 0.19 18.09 -5.36
C TYR A 238 -0.66 17.06 -4.63
N LYS A 239 -0.17 15.82 -4.52
CA LYS A 239 -0.86 14.71 -3.83
C LYS A 239 -0.30 14.46 -2.43
N ASN A 240 0.36 15.46 -1.84
CA ASN A 240 0.79 15.37 -0.47
C ASN A 240 -0.41 15.42 0.48
N LEU A 241 -0.37 14.54 1.45
CA LEU A 241 -1.38 14.40 2.49
C LEU A 241 -1.02 15.24 3.72
N ASP A 242 -2.03 15.60 4.47
CA ASP A 242 -2.00 16.12 5.82
C ASP A 242 -2.96 15.28 6.67
N SER A 243 -3.03 15.48 7.97
CA SER A 243 -3.97 14.75 8.84
C SER A 243 -4.49 15.62 9.97
N ILE A 244 -5.79 15.48 10.26
CA ILE A 244 -6.42 16.03 11.45
C ILE A 244 -6.24 15.14 12.69
N TYR A 245 -5.61 13.97 12.52
CA TYR A 245 -5.38 12.99 13.57
C TYR A 245 -3.89 12.83 13.86
N GLU A 246 -3.55 12.64 15.11
CA GLU A 246 -2.21 12.24 15.50
C GLU A 246 -2.05 10.71 15.44
N LEU A 247 -0.92 10.28 14.92
CA LEU A 247 -0.44 8.92 15.05
C LEU A 247 0.72 8.93 16.05
N ASN A 248 0.53 8.35 17.24
CA ASN A 248 1.59 8.23 18.26
C ASN A 248 2.66 7.22 17.83
N TYR A 249 3.26 7.47 16.68
CA TYR A 249 4.35 6.70 16.07
C TYR A 249 5.28 7.66 15.34
N ASN A 250 6.58 7.57 15.64
CA ASN A 250 7.57 8.43 14.99
C ASN A 250 7.91 7.91 13.59
N ILE A 251 7.30 8.49 12.58
CA ILE A 251 7.54 8.12 11.17
C ILE A 251 8.85 8.76 10.72
N ASN A 252 9.79 7.95 10.22
CA ASN A 252 11.04 8.44 9.66
C ASN A 252 10.82 9.31 8.42
N ASP A 253 11.78 10.19 8.11
CA ASP A 253 11.79 10.89 6.81
C ASP A 253 11.97 9.89 5.65
N ILE A 254 11.53 10.29 4.45
CA ILE A 254 11.49 9.39 3.30
C ILE A 254 12.87 8.92 2.84
N GLU A 255 13.92 9.72 3.03
CA GLU A 255 15.29 9.32 2.69
C GLU A 255 15.76 8.17 3.58
N THR A 256 15.54 8.29 4.90
CA THR A 256 15.82 7.24 5.88
C THR A 256 15.00 5.98 5.59
N GLN A 257 13.71 6.13 5.26
CA GLN A 257 12.87 5.01 4.89
C GLN A 257 13.37 4.26 3.64
N ILE A 258 13.90 4.96 2.63
CA ILE A 258 14.46 4.33 1.42
C ILE A 258 15.77 3.61 1.75
N LYS A 259 16.63 4.16 2.64
CA LYS A 259 17.83 3.47 3.14
C LYS A 259 17.47 2.17 3.84
N ASN A 260 16.47 2.22 4.73
CA ASN A 260 15.98 1.04 5.44
C ASN A 260 15.38 0.00 4.47
N LEU A 261 14.62 0.46 3.47
CA LEU A 261 14.03 -0.40 2.45
C LEU A 261 15.09 -1.16 1.65
N LYS A 262 16.17 -0.47 1.19
CA LYS A 262 17.29 -1.10 0.48
C LYS A 262 17.97 -2.17 1.33
N ASN A 263 18.15 -1.90 2.62
CA ASN A 263 18.83 -2.82 3.54
C ASN A 263 17.92 -3.99 3.97
N PHE A 264 16.61 -3.88 3.75
CA PHE A 264 15.67 -4.94 4.05
C PHE A 264 15.69 -6.02 2.96
N ASN A 265 16.32 -7.15 3.29
CA ASN A 265 16.44 -8.27 2.34
C ASN A 265 15.10 -8.99 2.18
N LEU A 266 14.27 -8.51 1.26
CA LEU A 266 12.97 -9.12 0.94
C LEU A 266 13.13 -10.53 0.31
N LEU A 267 14.26 -10.81 -0.36
CA LEU A 267 14.57 -12.09 -1.02
C LEU A 267 15.24 -13.08 -0.08
N GLY A 268 16.12 -12.63 0.82
CA GLY A 268 16.90 -13.50 1.72
C GLY A 268 16.06 -14.32 2.72
N ILE A 269 14.82 -13.90 2.94
CA ILE A 269 13.88 -14.64 3.78
C ILE A 269 13.27 -15.85 3.04
N TYR A 270 13.39 -15.91 1.71
CA TYR A 270 12.91 -17.05 0.91
C TYR A 270 13.99 -18.11 0.66
N SER A 271 15.29 -17.80 0.75
CA SER A 271 16.38 -18.75 0.55
C SER A 271 16.53 -19.76 1.69
N ASN A 272 16.05 -19.45 2.89
CA ASN A 272 16.15 -20.35 4.04
C ASN A 272 15.02 -21.38 4.15
N ASN A 273 13.94 -21.25 3.34
CA ASN A 273 12.80 -22.19 3.37
C ASN A 273 12.86 -23.25 2.26
N SER A 274 13.81 -23.18 1.32
CA SER A 274 13.97 -24.19 0.28
C SER A 274 14.88 -25.37 0.71
N ASN A 275 15.55 -25.28 1.86
CA ASN A 275 16.46 -26.34 2.35
C ASN A 275 15.88 -27.23 3.46
N ASN A 276 14.60 -27.08 3.83
CA ASN A 276 13.96 -27.90 4.87
C ASN A 276 12.80 -28.76 4.36
N ASN A 277 12.86 -29.20 3.10
CA ASN A 277 11.99 -30.27 2.59
C ASN A 277 12.88 -31.36 2.02
N HIS A 278 13.37 -32.22 2.90
CA HIS A 278 13.77 -33.59 2.62
C HIS A 278 13.06 -34.53 3.60
#